data_426638d20769b714d2cc6b6a55c12a39
#
_entry.id   426638d20769b714d2cc6b6a55c12a39
#
_cell.length_a   1.000
_cell.length_b   1.000
_cell.length_c   1.000
_cell.angle_alpha   90.00
_cell.angle_beta   90.00
_cell.angle_gamma   90.00
#
_symmetry.space_group_name_H-M   'P 1'
#
loop_
_entity.id
_entity.type
_entity.pdbx_description
1 polymer ?
#
loop_
_entity_poly.entity_id
_entity_poly.type
_entity_poly.pdbx_seq_one_letter_code
_entity_poly.pdbx_strand_id
1 'polypeptide(L)'
;MEDDGVDYLSPVGDHWGEICGSPEVAGRWADELGSTLRSCWSDPNPRGNFHGAKACLSCLLTIGRYGELLDLLELPRYPSWHYRRYGVEALRAMGRKAEAIQYAEASRGLNQPDSVIDRACEEVLISSGLHEEAYQRYGLSAAVGNSYIARFRSVAKRYPMKDKSQILSDLIATTPGEEGKWFATAKELEIYDLALELANRSPCDPKTLTRAARDYLDLEPAFALGSAIAALRWLTEGWGYEATSIDVVEAYDRAMDAAARLNNVDDVTGRIRPLVEASDNTAAQFVGQAVQGRIRQLD
;
A
#
# COMPACT_ATOMS: atom_id res chain seq x y z
N MET A 1 34.76 5.43 -14.61
CA MET A 1 34.48 4.99 -13.24
C MET A 1 33.08 5.44 -12.99
N GLU A 2 32.13 4.59 -13.32
CA GLU A 2 30.71 4.78 -13.05
C GLU A 2 30.54 4.62 -11.54
N ASP A 3 30.19 5.71 -10.89
CA ASP A 3 29.87 5.71 -9.47
C ASP A 3 28.43 5.21 -9.31
N ASP A 4 28.28 3.91 -9.11
CA ASP A 4 27.01 3.26 -8.69
C ASP A 4 26.66 3.64 -7.24
N GLY A 5 27.02 4.84 -6.82
CA GLY A 5 26.85 5.35 -5.48
C GLY A 5 25.40 5.56 -5.13
N VAL A 6 24.81 4.60 -4.42
CA VAL A 6 23.66 4.89 -3.57
C VAL A 6 24.09 6.04 -2.66
N ASP A 7 23.49 7.21 -2.86
CA ASP A 7 23.83 8.42 -2.09
C ASP A 7 23.32 8.27 -0.65
N TYR A 8 24.08 7.56 0.18
CA TYR A 8 23.81 7.39 1.61
C TYR A 8 23.80 8.70 2.39
N LEU A 9 24.36 9.77 1.83
CA LEU A 9 24.41 11.10 2.45
C LEU A 9 23.21 11.96 2.06
N SER A 10 22.39 11.54 1.10
CA SER A 10 21.21 12.28 0.67
C SER A 10 20.24 12.63 1.82
N PRO A 11 19.97 11.73 2.79
CA PRO A 11 19.17 12.07 3.95
C PRO A 11 19.78 13.12 4.88
N VAL A 12 21.12 13.20 4.94
CA VAL A 12 21.82 14.19 5.75
C VAL A 12 21.53 15.61 5.23
N GLY A 13 21.49 15.80 3.91
CA GLY A 13 21.14 17.08 3.30
C GLY A 13 19.74 17.55 3.67
N ASP A 14 18.81 16.63 3.86
CA ASP A 14 17.42 16.93 4.23
C ASP A 14 17.30 17.53 5.65
N HIS A 15 18.22 17.21 6.55
CA HIS A 15 18.27 17.68 7.94
C HIS A 15 19.42 18.64 8.22
N TRP A 16 20.08 19.15 7.16
CA TRP A 16 21.30 19.97 7.32
C TRP A 16 21.06 21.21 8.17
N GLY A 17 19.91 21.87 8.00
CA GLY A 17 19.54 23.03 8.81
C GLY A 17 19.45 22.76 10.31
N GLU A 18 18.94 21.56 10.68
CA GLU A 18 18.86 21.10 12.07
C GLU A 18 20.25 20.72 12.60
N ILE A 19 21.04 20.04 11.77
CA ILE A 19 22.43 19.59 12.09
C ILE A 19 23.34 20.78 12.37
N CYS A 20 23.10 21.95 11.76
CA CYS A 20 23.85 23.18 12.01
C CYS A 20 23.83 23.64 13.48
N GLY A 21 22.83 23.22 14.27
CA GLY A 21 22.73 23.47 15.70
C GLY A 21 22.44 24.93 16.09
N SER A 22 22.57 25.91 15.19
CA SER A 22 22.15 27.28 15.43
C SER A 22 21.67 28.00 14.14
N PRO A 23 20.75 28.96 14.27
CA PRO A 23 20.27 29.75 13.13
C PRO A 23 21.38 30.52 12.40
N GLU A 24 22.41 30.98 13.13
CA GLU A 24 23.54 31.73 12.56
C GLU A 24 24.39 30.81 11.65
N VAL A 25 24.63 29.57 12.08
CA VAL A 25 25.39 28.59 11.27
C VAL A 25 24.57 28.18 10.06
N ALA A 26 23.29 27.86 10.25
CA ALA A 26 22.40 27.52 9.15
C ALA A 26 22.26 28.70 8.14
N GLY A 27 22.22 29.96 8.63
CA GLY A 27 22.19 31.13 7.78
C GLY A 27 23.42 31.30 6.90
N ARG A 28 24.62 31.08 7.47
CA ARG A 28 25.88 31.10 6.68
C ARG A 28 25.88 30.04 5.58
N TRP A 29 25.44 28.80 5.91
CA TRP A 29 25.30 27.73 4.91
C TRP A 29 24.28 28.07 3.83
N ALA A 30 23.12 28.65 4.21
CA ALA A 30 22.11 29.09 3.27
C ALA A 30 22.65 30.14 2.29
N ASP A 31 23.45 31.12 2.77
CA ASP A 31 24.04 32.18 1.94
C ASP A 31 25.10 31.64 1.00
N GLU A 32 26.00 30.78 1.51
CA GLU A 32 27.08 30.17 0.74
C GLU A 32 26.54 29.25 -0.36
N LEU A 33 25.66 28.32 -0.01
CA LEU A 33 25.09 27.37 -0.95
C LEU A 33 24.04 28.01 -1.87
N GLY A 34 23.29 29.00 -1.39
CA GLY A 34 22.22 29.67 -2.13
C GLY A 34 22.71 30.42 -3.36
N SER A 35 23.87 31.07 -3.27
CA SER A 35 24.50 31.74 -4.43
C SER A 35 24.86 30.74 -5.54
N THR A 36 25.46 29.61 -5.18
CA THR A 36 25.83 28.53 -6.09
C THR A 36 24.59 27.85 -6.68
N LEU A 37 23.59 27.56 -5.83
CA LEU A 37 22.33 26.94 -6.24
C LEU A 37 21.58 27.81 -7.25
N ARG A 38 21.47 29.10 -6.99
CA ARG A 38 20.85 30.07 -7.90
C ARG A 38 21.54 30.08 -9.26
N SER A 39 22.88 30.11 -9.27
CA SER A 39 23.65 30.06 -10.52
C SER A 39 23.40 28.75 -11.28
N CYS A 40 23.45 27.61 -10.59
CA CYS A 40 23.23 26.30 -11.21
C CYS A 40 21.81 26.14 -11.77
N TRP A 41 20.79 26.58 -11.04
CA TRP A 41 19.40 26.40 -11.45
C TRP A 41 18.91 27.43 -12.47
N SER A 42 19.61 28.56 -12.60
CA SER A 42 19.34 29.56 -13.65
C SER A 42 20.10 29.26 -14.96
N ASP A 43 21.01 28.28 -14.97
CA ASP A 43 21.75 27.90 -16.18
C ASP A 43 20.81 27.19 -17.18
N PRO A 44 20.67 27.71 -18.42
CA PRO A 44 19.86 27.05 -19.45
C PRO A 44 20.42 25.70 -19.91
N ASN A 45 21.70 25.41 -19.63
CA ASN A 45 22.39 24.17 -19.94
C ASN A 45 23.11 23.57 -18.70
N PRO A 46 22.34 23.13 -17.67
CA PRO A 46 22.94 22.70 -16.42
C PRO A 46 23.85 21.47 -16.64
N ARG A 47 25.09 21.58 -16.19
CA ARG A 47 26.09 20.52 -16.24
C ARG A 47 26.09 19.70 -14.96
N GLY A 48 25.03 18.89 -14.76
CA GLY A 48 24.88 18.03 -13.59
C GLY A 48 24.04 18.62 -12.46
N ASN A 49 23.86 17.83 -11.39
CA ASN A 49 23.10 18.21 -10.21
C ASN A 49 24.00 18.84 -9.15
N PHE A 50 23.54 19.92 -8.53
CA PHE A 50 24.22 20.51 -7.37
C PHE A 50 23.86 19.72 -6.10
N HIS A 51 24.79 18.93 -5.58
CA HIS A 51 24.57 18.08 -4.40
C HIS A 51 24.24 18.88 -3.12
N GLY A 52 24.59 20.16 -3.03
CA GLY A 52 24.26 21.05 -1.92
C GLY A 52 22.82 21.59 -1.90
N ALA A 53 22.01 21.29 -2.92
CA ALA A 53 20.67 21.86 -3.04
C ALA A 53 19.78 21.56 -1.84
N LYS A 54 19.73 20.29 -1.38
CA LYS A 54 18.94 19.90 -0.20
C LYS A 54 19.41 20.59 1.07
N ALA A 55 20.72 20.67 1.28
CA ALA A 55 21.31 21.33 2.43
C ALA A 55 20.96 22.84 2.46
N CYS A 56 21.00 23.51 1.31
CA CYS A 56 20.59 24.89 1.17
C CYS A 56 19.10 25.07 1.54
N LEU A 57 18.21 24.28 0.91
CA LEU A 57 16.77 24.36 1.16
C LEU A 57 16.41 24.01 2.60
N SER A 58 17.07 23.03 3.20
CA SER A 58 16.91 22.67 4.62
C SER A 58 17.31 23.81 5.54
N CYS A 59 18.45 24.48 5.28
CA CYS A 59 18.88 25.64 6.03
C CYS A 59 17.86 26.79 5.95
N LEU A 60 17.42 27.14 4.73
CA LEU A 60 16.44 28.21 4.51
C LEU A 60 15.11 27.92 5.23
N LEU A 61 14.66 26.66 5.18
CA LEU A 61 13.45 26.22 5.88
C LEU A 61 13.60 26.38 7.40
N THR A 62 14.71 25.91 7.97
CA THR A 62 14.99 25.93 9.41
C THR A 62 15.04 27.35 9.97
N ILE A 63 15.65 28.30 9.22
CA ILE A 63 15.78 29.70 9.67
C ILE A 63 14.60 30.60 9.27
N GLY A 64 13.57 30.03 8.62
CA GLY A 64 12.35 30.79 8.26
C GLY A 64 12.48 31.72 7.06
N ARG A 65 13.52 31.55 6.21
CA ARG A 65 13.69 32.33 4.96
C ARG A 65 12.82 31.77 3.83
N TYR A 66 11.50 31.62 4.11
CA TYR A 66 10.56 30.89 3.22
C TYR A 66 10.40 31.58 1.86
N GLY A 67 10.39 32.91 1.79
CA GLY A 67 10.27 33.62 0.53
C GLY A 67 11.42 33.32 -0.43
N GLU A 68 12.65 33.34 0.07
CA GLU A 68 13.84 33.00 -0.72
C GLU A 68 13.86 31.55 -1.14
N LEU A 69 13.43 30.64 -0.25
CA LEU A 69 13.29 29.22 -0.58
C LEU A 69 12.31 29.03 -1.75
N LEU A 70 11.14 29.68 -1.70
CA LEU A 70 10.14 29.60 -2.78
C LEU A 70 10.66 30.18 -4.08
N ASP A 71 11.36 31.32 -4.03
CA ASP A 71 11.97 31.96 -5.21
C ASP A 71 13.02 31.06 -5.86
N LEU A 72 13.82 30.34 -5.06
CA LEU A 72 14.78 29.36 -5.58
C LEU A 72 14.09 28.20 -6.28
N LEU A 73 12.97 27.70 -5.76
CA LEU A 73 12.24 26.57 -6.33
C LEU A 73 11.55 26.87 -7.66
N GLU A 74 11.42 28.14 -8.04
CA GLU A 74 10.88 28.54 -9.36
C GLU A 74 11.96 28.61 -10.46
N LEU A 75 13.26 28.53 -10.10
CA LEU A 75 14.37 28.63 -11.06
C LEU A 75 14.59 27.36 -11.91
N PRO A 76 14.44 26.13 -11.40
CA PRO A 76 14.77 24.93 -12.16
C PRO A 76 13.89 24.79 -13.39
N ARG A 77 14.49 24.60 -14.56
CA ARG A 77 13.79 24.31 -15.82
C ARG A 77 12.97 23.00 -15.72
N TYR A 78 13.46 22.04 -14.95
CA TYR A 78 12.83 20.74 -14.70
C TYR A 78 12.57 20.62 -13.20
N PRO A 79 11.37 21.05 -12.74
CA PRO A 79 11.02 20.93 -11.34
C PRO A 79 10.96 19.43 -10.94
N SER A 80 11.39 19.15 -9.72
CA SER A 80 11.34 17.80 -9.14
C SER A 80 10.63 17.85 -7.79
N TRP A 81 9.77 16.87 -7.52
CA TRP A 81 9.13 16.76 -6.21
C TRP A 81 10.16 16.71 -5.06
N HIS A 82 11.31 16.08 -5.32
CA HIS A 82 12.41 15.99 -4.36
C HIS A 82 12.82 17.33 -3.73
N TYR A 83 12.71 18.42 -4.49
CA TYR A 83 12.94 19.79 -4.01
C TYR A 83 11.63 20.51 -3.68
N ARG A 84 10.58 20.33 -4.48
CA ARG A 84 9.32 21.05 -4.29
C ARG A 84 8.64 20.75 -2.96
N ARG A 85 8.87 19.60 -2.35
CA ARG A 85 8.39 19.29 -0.98
C ARG A 85 8.83 20.31 0.08
N TYR A 86 10.00 20.93 -0.08
CA TYR A 86 10.41 22.03 0.80
C TYR A 86 9.53 23.27 0.66
N GLY A 87 9.01 23.54 -0.54
CA GLY A 87 8.03 24.59 -0.77
C GLY A 87 6.71 24.33 -0.06
N VAL A 88 6.25 23.08 -0.05
CA VAL A 88 5.06 22.67 0.72
C VAL A 88 5.26 22.95 2.21
N GLU A 89 6.43 22.57 2.76
CA GLU A 89 6.75 22.78 4.15
C GLU A 89 6.88 24.29 4.49
N ALA A 90 7.50 25.07 3.61
CA ALA A 90 7.60 26.53 3.77
C ALA A 90 6.21 27.20 3.80
N LEU A 91 5.33 26.85 2.84
CA LEU A 91 3.97 27.38 2.80
C LEU A 91 3.15 26.94 4.04
N ARG A 92 3.34 25.71 4.49
CA ARG A 92 2.73 25.19 5.73
C ARG A 92 3.19 26.00 6.95
N ALA A 93 4.51 26.24 7.07
CA ALA A 93 5.10 27.00 8.17
C ALA A 93 4.64 28.49 8.16
N MET A 94 4.39 29.05 6.97
CA MET A 94 3.79 30.40 6.81
C MET A 94 2.29 30.44 7.14
N GLY A 95 1.64 29.31 7.45
CA GLY A 95 0.19 29.21 7.65
C GLY A 95 -0.63 29.23 6.34
N ARG A 96 0.01 29.24 5.17
CA ARG A 96 -0.62 29.26 3.83
C ARG A 96 -1.03 27.87 3.37
N LYS A 97 -1.85 27.19 4.17
CA LYS A 97 -2.14 25.75 4.03
C LYS A 97 -2.83 25.38 2.72
N ALA A 98 -3.79 26.20 2.26
CA ALA A 98 -4.46 26.00 0.99
C ALA A 98 -3.48 26.07 -0.19
N GLU A 99 -2.56 27.01 -0.14
CA GLU A 99 -1.52 27.15 -1.16
C GLU A 99 -0.50 26.03 -1.10
N ALA A 100 -0.18 25.51 0.09
CA ALA A 100 0.68 24.35 0.25
C ALA A 100 0.09 23.12 -0.45
N ILE A 101 -1.22 22.89 -0.30
CA ILE A 101 -1.93 21.79 -0.99
C ILE A 101 -1.93 22.01 -2.51
N GLN A 102 -2.29 23.21 -2.98
CA GLN A 102 -2.26 23.53 -4.41
C GLN A 102 -0.87 23.35 -5.02
N TYR A 103 0.16 23.79 -4.30
CA TYR A 103 1.56 23.65 -4.72
C TYR A 103 1.98 22.19 -4.80
N ALA A 104 1.57 21.35 -3.83
CA ALA A 104 1.80 19.92 -3.85
C ALA A 104 1.07 19.26 -5.03
N GLU A 105 -0.22 19.52 -5.20
CA GLU A 105 -1.03 18.96 -6.31
C GLU A 105 -0.49 19.36 -7.69
N ALA A 106 -0.01 20.60 -7.86
CA ALA A 106 0.64 21.06 -9.09
C ALA A 106 1.97 20.33 -9.37
N SER A 107 2.48 19.58 -8.41
CA SER A 107 3.71 18.77 -8.55
C SER A 107 3.45 17.35 -8.98
N ARG A 108 2.20 16.93 -9.23
CA ARG A 108 1.89 15.58 -9.73
C ARG A 108 2.60 15.30 -11.06
N GLY A 109 3.03 14.06 -11.23
CA GLY A 109 3.74 13.67 -12.45
C GLY A 109 5.23 14.06 -12.49
N LEU A 110 5.78 14.70 -11.47
CA LEU A 110 7.19 15.08 -11.39
C LEU A 110 8.09 13.94 -10.89
N ASN A 111 8.08 12.81 -11.59
CA ASN A 111 8.89 11.61 -11.29
C ASN A 111 8.64 10.99 -9.90
N GLN A 112 7.42 11.13 -9.38
CA GLN A 112 7.00 10.52 -8.13
C GLN A 112 5.61 9.90 -8.26
N PRO A 113 5.32 8.81 -7.54
CA PRO A 113 3.97 8.28 -7.42
C PRO A 113 3.02 9.30 -6.80
N ASP A 114 1.77 9.35 -7.26
CA ASP A 114 0.75 10.26 -6.73
C ASP A 114 0.53 10.07 -5.23
N SER A 115 0.69 8.87 -4.70
CA SER A 115 0.60 8.58 -3.27
C SER A 115 1.57 9.38 -2.40
N VAL A 116 2.72 9.79 -2.94
CA VAL A 116 3.68 10.64 -2.22
C VAL A 116 3.17 12.07 -2.11
N ILE A 117 2.55 12.58 -3.17
CA ILE A 117 1.91 13.91 -3.18
C ILE A 117 0.69 13.91 -2.26
N ASP A 118 -0.15 12.87 -2.37
CA ASP A 118 -1.32 12.70 -1.51
C ASP A 118 -0.92 12.67 -0.03
N ARG A 119 0.19 12.00 0.29
CA ARG A 119 0.73 11.97 1.65
C ARG A 119 1.08 13.36 2.15
N ALA A 120 1.72 14.20 1.34
CA ALA A 120 2.07 15.55 1.72
C ALA A 120 0.81 16.42 1.92
N CYS A 121 -0.18 16.31 1.02
CA CYS A 121 -1.47 17.02 1.17
C CYS A 121 -2.23 16.55 2.42
N GLU A 122 -2.26 15.25 2.67
CA GLU A 122 -2.86 14.66 3.87
C GLU A 122 -2.22 15.22 5.14
N GLU A 123 -0.90 15.32 5.20
CA GLU A 123 -0.15 15.85 6.34
C GLU A 123 -0.44 17.34 6.60
N VAL A 124 -0.60 18.14 5.54
CA VAL A 124 -1.02 19.54 5.67
C VAL A 124 -2.41 19.64 6.32
N LEU A 125 -3.37 18.82 5.89
CA LEU A 125 -4.73 18.82 6.45
C LEU A 125 -4.75 18.31 7.88
N ILE A 126 -4.09 17.20 8.19
CA ILE A 126 -4.00 16.63 9.55
C ILE A 126 -3.38 17.64 10.51
N SER A 127 -2.27 18.27 10.12
CA SER A 127 -1.62 19.30 10.96
C SER A 127 -2.47 20.56 11.16
N SER A 128 -3.55 20.68 10.37
CA SER A 128 -4.55 21.74 10.48
C SER A 128 -5.77 21.35 11.32
N GLY A 129 -5.82 20.11 11.84
CA GLY A 129 -6.98 19.57 12.54
C GLY A 129 -8.11 19.10 11.61
N LEU A 130 -7.92 19.12 10.29
CA LEU A 130 -8.92 18.77 9.27
C LEU A 130 -8.84 17.28 8.94
N HIS A 131 -8.92 16.41 9.97
CA HIS A 131 -8.74 14.96 9.83
C HIS A 131 -9.76 14.31 8.89
N GLU A 132 -11.03 14.75 8.94
CA GLU A 132 -12.06 14.18 8.08
C GLU A 132 -11.83 14.52 6.61
N GLU A 133 -11.48 15.79 6.31
CA GLU A 133 -11.15 16.20 4.97
C GLU A 133 -9.88 15.50 4.46
N ALA A 134 -8.87 15.33 5.31
CA ALA A 134 -7.66 14.58 4.99
C ALA A 134 -7.97 13.15 4.59
N TYR A 135 -8.84 12.47 5.35
CA TYR A 135 -9.27 11.11 5.06
C TYR A 135 -9.99 11.01 3.71
N GLN A 136 -10.99 11.87 3.50
CA GLN A 136 -11.84 11.81 2.31
C GLN A 136 -11.07 12.14 1.02
N ARG A 137 -10.14 13.10 1.06
CA ARG A 137 -9.39 13.52 -0.13
C ARG A 137 -8.18 12.66 -0.43
N TYR A 138 -7.44 12.26 0.61
CA TYR A 138 -6.10 11.68 0.43
C TYR A 138 -5.84 10.41 1.23
N GLY A 139 -6.58 10.15 2.32
CA GLY A 139 -6.24 9.11 3.28
C GLY A 139 -6.13 7.70 2.69
N LEU A 140 -6.94 7.39 1.68
CA LEU A 140 -6.92 6.09 1.02
C LEU A 140 -5.84 5.99 -0.06
N SER A 141 -5.62 7.06 -0.84
CA SER A 141 -4.63 7.09 -1.92
C SER A 141 -3.20 7.32 -1.42
N ALA A 142 -3.05 8.05 -0.31
CA ALA A 142 -1.76 8.21 0.38
C ALA A 142 -1.29 6.92 1.07
N ALA A 143 -2.18 5.94 1.25
CA ALA A 143 -1.86 4.70 1.94
C ALA A 143 -1.02 3.78 1.05
N VAL A 144 0.23 3.54 1.44
CA VAL A 144 1.14 2.61 0.80
C VAL A 144 1.41 1.41 1.71
N GLY A 145 1.63 0.25 1.11
CA GLY A 145 1.97 -0.98 1.83
C GLY A 145 2.27 -2.11 0.85
N ASN A 146 3.12 -3.04 1.25
CA ASN A 146 3.53 -4.19 0.45
C ASN A 146 2.41 -5.25 0.32
N SER A 147 1.30 -5.06 1.01
CA SER A 147 0.13 -5.91 0.97
C SER A 147 -1.13 -5.12 1.33
N TYR A 148 -2.30 -5.66 0.98
CA TYR A 148 -3.60 -5.04 1.27
C TYR A 148 -3.81 -4.83 2.78
N ILE A 149 -3.43 -5.81 3.59
CA ILE A 149 -3.48 -5.71 5.05
C ILE A 149 -2.51 -4.63 5.60
N ALA A 150 -1.32 -4.48 5.02
CA ALA A 150 -0.38 -3.43 5.41
C ALA A 150 -0.92 -2.04 5.03
N ARG A 151 -1.57 -1.92 3.86
CA ARG A 151 -2.25 -0.70 3.43
C ARG A 151 -3.37 -0.33 4.41
N PHE A 152 -4.24 -1.29 4.76
CA PHE A 152 -5.28 -1.08 5.77
C PHE A 152 -4.71 -0.61 7.12
N ARG A 153 -3.69 -1.32 7.64
CA ARG A 153 -3.06 -0.97 8.92
C ARG A 153 -2.45 0.44 8.89
N SER A 154 -1.90 0.86 7.76
CA SER A 154 -1.38 2.22 7.56
C SER A 154 -2.47 3.28 7.72
N VAL A 155 -3.64 3.07 7.08
CA VAL A 155 -4.79 3.96 7.21
C VAL A 155 -5.35 3.95 8.64
N ALA A 156 -5.60 2.78 9.21
CA ALA A 156 -6.16 2.64 10.55
C ALA A 156 -5.26 3.27 11.64
N LYS A 157 -3.95 3.18 11.48
CA LYS A 157 -2.99 3.85 12.37
C LYS A 157 -3.08 5.37 12.30
N ARG A 158 -3.34 5.91 11.11
CA ARG A 158 -3.38 7.34 10.85
C ARG A 158 -4.71 7.96 11.27
N TYR A 159 -5.78 7.17 11.21
CA TYR A 159 -7.14 7.58 11.55
C TYR A 159 -7.73 6.71 12.67
N PRO A 160 -7.14 6.75 13.89
CA PRO A 160 -7.52 5.85 14.98
C PRO A 160 -8.94 6.06 15.49
N MET A 161 -9.56 7.22 15.17
CA MET A 161 -10.92 7.55 15.56
C MET A 161 -11.98 7.05 14.56
N LYS A 162 -11.55 6.55 13.38
CA LYS A 162 -12.48 5.99 12.40
C LYS A 162 -12.75 4.52 12.67
N ASP A 163 -13.98 4.13 12.38
CA ASP A 163 -14.35 2.71 12.43
C ASP A 163 -13.54 1.89 11.42
N LYS A 164 -12.98 0.78 11.90
CA LYS A 164 -12.10 -0.07 11.08
C LYS A 164 -12.87 -0.77 9.95
N SER A 165 -14.13 -1.12 10.18
CA SER A 165 -14.99 -1.74 9.16
C SER A 165 -15.31 -0.74 8.06
N GLN A 166 -15.50 0.54 8.41
CA GLN A 166 -15.68 1.61 7.44
C GLN A 166 -14.40 1.82 6.61
N ILE A 167 -13.23 1.87 7.25
CA ILE A 167 -11.95 1.98 6.53
C ILE A 167 -11.77 0.82 5.56
N LEU A 168 -12.09 -0.41 5.97
CA LEU A 168 -12.02 -1.57 5.09
C LEU A 168 -12.97 -1.43 3.90
N SER A 169 -14.22 -1.05 4.14
CA SER A 169 -15.22 -0.84 3.09
C SER A 169 -14.76 0.21 2.06
N ASP A 170 -14.24 1.33 2.54
CA ASP A 170 -13.74 2.41 1.69
C ASP A 170 -12.54 1.95 0.85
N LEU A 171 -11.62 1.18 1.45
CA LEU A 171 -10.46 0.63 0.73
C LEU A 171 -10.86 -0.41 -0.33
N ILE A 172 -11.84 -1.28 -0.04
CA ILE A 172 -12.38 -2.23 -1.02
C ILE A 172 -12.93 -1.46 -2.22
N ALA A 173 -13.67 -0.38 -1.99
CA ALA A 173 -14.25 0.45 -3.04
C ALA A 173 -13.18 1.11 -3.96
N THR A 174 -11.94 1.28 -3.49
CA THR A 174 -10.83 1.80 -4.31
C THR A 174 -10.21 0.77 -5.26
N THR A 175 -10.58 -0.50 -5.16
CA THR A 175 -9.94 -1.59 -5.91
C THR A 175 -10.99 -2.55 -6.50
N PRO A 176 -11.87 -2.06 -7.40
CA PRO A 176 -12.88 -2.90 -8.03
C PRO A 176 -12.22 -4.02 -8.85
N GLY A 177 -12.73 -5.26 -8.69
CA GLY A 177 -12.17 -6.46 -9.31
C GLY A 177 -11.01 -7.11 -8.53
N GLU A 178 -10.61 -6.53 -7.40
CA GLU A 178 -9.54 -7.06 -6.53
C GLU A 178 -10.04 -7.35 -5.11
N GLU A 179 -11.34 -7.54 -4.93
CA GLU A 179 -11.99 -7.70 -3.63
C GLU A 179 -11.40 -8.87 -2.83
N GLY A 180 -11.09 -9.98 -3.49
CA GLY A 180 -10.49 -11.16 -2.86
C GLY A 180 -9.15 -10.90 -2.18
N LYS A 181 -8.41 -9.90 -2.61
CA LYS A 181 -7.15 -9.49 -1.97
C LYS A 181 -7.36 -8.88 -0.57
N TRP A 182 -8.58 -8.43 -0.25
CA TRP A 182 -8.95 -7.93 1.08
C TRP A 182 -9.40 -9.02 2.07
N PHE A 183 -9.51 -10.28 1.62
CA PHE A 183 -9.88 -11.42 2.46
C PHE A 183 -9.10 -11.46 3.78
N ALA A 184 -7.77 -11.34 3.71
CA ALA A 184 -6.91 -11.41 4.88
C ALA A 184 -7.18 -10.26 5.87
N THR A 185 -7.58 -9.09 5.37
CA THR A 185 -7.92 -7.93 6.21
C THR A 185 -9.26 -8.11 6.90
N ALA A 186 -10.29 -8.56 6.17
CA ALA A 186 -11.60 -8.85 6.75
C ALA A 186 -11.51 -9.96 7.81
N LYS A 187 -10.71 -11.01 7.54
CA LYS A 187 -10.40 -12.07 8.51
C LYS A 187 -9.73 -11.53 9.78
N GLU A 188 -8.75 -10.60 9.66
CA GLU A 188 -8.07 -10.00 10.82
C GLU A 188 -9.04 -9.18 11.68
N LEU A 189 -10.06 -8.60 11.07
CA LEU A 189 -11.12 -7.87 11.78
C LEU A 189 -12.23 -8.79 12.30
N GLU A 190 -12.09 -10.11 12.13
CA GLU A 190 -13.07 -11.12 12.54
C GLU A 190 -14.45 -10.95 11.86
N ILE A 191 -14.50 -10.31 10.68
CA ILE A 191 -15.70 -10.14 9.85
C ILE A 191 -15.73 -11.30 8.84
N TYR A 192 -15.97 -12.51 9.35
CA TYR A 192 -15.83 -13.75 8.59
C TYR A 192 -16.76 -13.86 7.38
N ASP A 193 -18.00 -13.41 7.52
CA ASP A 193 -18.98 -13.42 6.41
C ASP A 193 -18.48 -12.52 5.26
N LEU A 194 -18.01 -11.31 5.57
CA LEU A 194 -17.44 -10.41 4.59
C LEU A 194 -16.17 -11.02 3.96
N ALA A 195 -15.32 -11.64 4.76
CA ALA A 195 -14.11 -12.28 4.23
C ALA A 195 -14.45 -13.34 3.18
N LEU A 196 -15.43 -14.22 3.45
CA LEU A 196 -15.90 -15.22 2.49
C LEU A 196 -16.57 -14.58 1.26
N GLU A 197 -17.37 -13.55 1.45
CA GLU A 197 -17.95 -12.80 0.34
C GLU A 197 -16.86 -12.27 -0.59
N LEU A 198 -15.86 -11.59 -0.05
CA LEU A 198 -14.74 -11.04 -0.79
C LEU A 198 -13.92 -12.11 -1.53
N ALA A 199 -13.63 -13.24 -0.84
CA ALA A 199 -12.93 -14.37 -1.42
C ALA A 199 -13.69 -15.04 -2.58
N ASN A 200 -15.03 -14.89 -2.62
CA ASN A 200 -15.86 -15.42 -3.70
C ASN A 200 -16.16 -14.42 -4.81
N ARG A 201 -15.99 -13.12 -4.56
CA ARG A 201 -16.28 -12.04 -5.51
C ARG A 201 -15.20 -11.90 -6.59
N SER A 202 -13.94 -11.99 -6.21
CA SER A 202 -12.81 -11.94 -7.13
C SER A 202 -11.65 -12.82 -6.65
N PRO A 203 -10.63 -13.08 -7.50
CA PRO A 203 -9.55 -14.01 -7.16
C PRO A 203 -8.87 -13.73 -5.83
N CYS A 204 -8.78 -14.78 -5.02
CA CYS A 204 -8.05 -14.79 -3.76
C CYS A 204 -6.99 -15.90 -3.80
N ASP A 205 -5.82 -15.64 -3.24
CA ASP A 205 -4.74 -16.63 -3.25
C ASP A 205 -5.14 -17.92 -2.52
N PRO A 206 -5.15 -19.08 -3.20
CA PRO A 206 -5.57 -20.36 -2.62
C PRO A 206 -4.77 -20.75 -1.36
N LYS A 207 -3.47 -20.47 -1.33
CA LYS A 207 -2.63 -20.78 -0.16
C LYS A 207 -3.02 -19.94 1.07
N THR A 208 -3.47 -18.72 0.86
CA THR A 208 -3.98 -17.85 1.93
C THR A 208 -5.31 -18.38 2.46
N LEU A 209 -6.19 -18.84 1.58
CA LEU A 209 -7.48 -19.44 1.94
C LEU A 209 -7.30 -20.78 2.66
N THR A 210 -6.44 -21.67 2.17
CA THR A 210 -6.15 -22.98 2.81
C THR A 210 -5.55 -22.78 4.20
N ARG A 211 -4.63 -21.83 4.37
CA ARG A 211 -4.11 -21.48 5.70
C ARG A 211 -5.20 -20.99 6.64
N ALA A 212 -6.10 -20.15 6.16
CA ALA A 212 -7.23 -19.69 6.97
C ALA A 212 -8.14 -20.87 7.36
N ALA A 213 -8.43 -21.79 6.44
CA ALA A 213 -9.20 -23.00 6.73
C ALA A 213 -8.55 -23.84 7.82
N ARG A 214 -7.23 -24.03 7.77
CA ARG A 214 -6.49 -24.77 8.80
C ARG A 214 -6.53 -24.05 10.17
N ASP A 215 -6.23 -22.77 10.19
CA ASP A 215 -6.02 -22.01 11.41
C ASP A 215 -7.33 -21.75 12.18
N TYR A 216 -8.48 -21.78 11.47
CA TYR A 216 -9.80 -21.53 12.03
C TYR A 216 -10.67 -22.78 12.18
N LEU A 217 -10.15 -23.96 11.89
CA LEU A 217 -10.90 -25.23 11.91
C LEU A 217 -11.64 -25.47 13.24
N ASP A 218 -10.98 -25.19 14.36
CA ASP A 218 -11.53 -25.41 15.69
C ASP A 218 -12.30 -24.20 16.25
N LEU A 219 -11.99 -23.00 15.77
CA LEU A 219 -12.56 -21.76 16.27
C LEU A 219 -13.86 -21.38 15.52
N GLU A 220 -13.82 -21.46 14.20
CA GLU A 220 -14.89 -21.03 13.28
C GLU A 220 -14.99 -22.05 12.14
N PRO A 221 -15.52 -23.27 12.39
CA PRO A 221 -15.56 -24.34 11.38
C PRO A 221 -16.31 -23.96 10.10
N ALA A 222 -17.36 -23.14 10.19
CA ALA A 222 -18.10 -22.67 9.02
C ALA A 222 -17.27 -21.73 8.13
N PHE A 223 -16.48 -20.84 8.73
CA PHE A 223 -15.53 -19.99 8.03
C PHE A 223 -14.39 -20.81 7.43
N ALA A 224 -13.87 -21.79 8.17
CA ALA A 224 -12.85 -22.72 7.69
C ALA A 224 -13.33 -23.47 6.45
N LEU A 225 -14.55 -24.02 6.49
CA LEU A 225 -15.17 -24.71 5.36
C LEU A 225 -15.30 -23.79 4.13
N GLY A 226 -15.88 -22.61 4.31
CA GLY A 226 -16.04 -21.63 3.23
C GLY A 226 -14.72 -21.24 2.60
N SER A 227 -13.68 -21.04 3.42
CA SER A 227 -12.33 -20.71 2.95
C SER A 227 -11.71 -21.87 2.14
N ALA A 228 -11.84 -23.13 2.60
CA ALA A 228 -11.33 -24.29 1.88
C ALA A 228 -12.03 -24.52 0.53
N ILE A 229 -13.35 -24.36 0.49
CA ILE A 229 -14.12 -24.48 -0.77
C ILE A 229 -13.70 -23.36 -1.74
N ALA A 230 -13.53 -22.11 -1.26
CA ALA A 230 -13.06 -21.02 -2.09
C ALA A 230 -11.64 -21.27 -2.63
N ALA A 231 -10.75 -21.89 -1.82
CA ALA A 231 -9.41 -22.29 -2.27
C ALA A 231 -9.48 -23.29 -3.43
N LEU A 232 -10.29 -24.36 -3.29
CA LEU A 232 -10.49 -25.35 -4.34
C LEU A 232 -11.04 -24.73 -5.61
N ARG A 233 -12.04 -23.84 -5.48
CA ARG A 233 -12.61 -23.15 -6.63
C ARG A 233 -11.54 -22.34 -7.37
N TRP A 234 -10.74 -21.53 -6.70
CA TRP A 234 -9.72 -20.73 -7.37
C TRP A 234 -8.61 -21.60 -7.97
N LEU A 235 -8.28 -22.74 -7.36
CA LEU A 235 -7.37 -23.72 -7.96
C LEU A 235 -7.93 -24.32 -9.26
N THR A 236 -9.24 -24.63 -9.32
CA THR A 236 -9.87 -25.15 -10.56
C THR A 236 -9.98 -24.08 -11.65
N GLU A 237 -10.03 -22.81 -11.28
CA GLU A 237 -9.97 -21.69 -12.22
C GLU A 237 -8.54 -21.31 -12.65
N GLY A 238 -7.51 -22.02 -12.14
CA GLY A 238 -6.10 -21.82 -12.50
C GLY A 238 -5.36 -20.75 -11.70
N TRP A 239 -5.95 -20.31 -10.59
CA TRP A 239 -5.28 -19.38 -9.68
C TRP A 239 -4.39 -20.13 -8.70
N GLY A 240 -3.34 -19.45 -8.24
CA GLY A 240 -2.32 -20.01 -7.33
C GLY A 240 -0.99 -20.13 -8.05
N TYR A 241 -0.07 -19.21 -7.74
CA TYR A 241 1.29 -19.26 -8.30
C TYR A 241 1.97 -20.54 -7.85
N GLU A 242 2.49 -21.32 -8.80
CA GLU A 242 3.16 -22.61 -8.56
C GLU A 242 2.34 -23.58 -7.67
N ALA A 243 1.02 -23.65 -7.88
CA ALA A 243 0.18 -24.60 -7.16
C ALA A 243 0.57 -26.04 -7.51
N THR A 244 0.76 -26.86 -6.49
CA THR A 244 1.12 -28.27 -6.59
C THR A 244 -0.06 -29.17 -6.24
N SER A 245 0.02 -30.48 -6.56
CA SER A 245 -0.97 -31.45 -6.11
C SER A 245 -1.11 -31.51 -4.58
N ILE A 246 -0.04 -31.18 -3.84
CA ILE A 246 -0.07 -31.12 -2.38
C ILE A 246 -0.97 -29.97 -1.93
N ASP A 247 -0.87 -28.78 -2.56
CA ASP A 247 -1.71 -27.61 -2.23
C ASP A 247 -3.20 -27.94 -2.46
N VAL A 248 -3.51 -28.67 -3.54
CA VAL A 248 -4.88 -29.11 -3.85
C VAL A 248 -5.40 -30.11 -2.81
N VAL A 249 -4.60 -31.14 -2.48
CA VAL A 249 -4.96 -32.14 -1.47
C VAL A 249 -5.15 -31.49 -0.10
N GLU A 250 -4.28 -30.57 0.28
CA GLU A 250 -4.42 -29.84 1.55
C GLU A 250 -5.74 -29.05 1.59
N ALA A 251 -6.08 -28.31 0.53
CA ALA A 251 -7.33 -27.56 0.46
C ALA A 251 -8.56 -28.50 0.58
N TYR A 252 -8.52 -29.66 -0.11
CA TYR A 252 -9.57 -30.66 -0.02
C TYR A 252 -9.68 -31.25 1.39
N ASP A 253 -8.56 -31.67 2.00
CA ASP A 253 -8.55 -32.25 3.34
C ASP A 253 -9.10 -31.26 4.37
N ARG A 254 -8.75 -29.94 4.27
CA ARG A 254 -9.31 -28.90 5.15
C ARG A 254 -10.82 -28.73 4.96
N ALA A 255 -11.32 -28.85 3.73
CA ALA A 255 -12.76 -28.81 3.50
C ALA A 255 -13.47 -29.98 4.18
N MET A 256 -12.92 -31.20 4.05
CA MET A 256 -13.51 -32.41 4.66
C MET A 256 -13.39 -32.41 6.19
N ASP A 257 -12.26 -31.93 6.75
CA ASP A 257 -12.08 -31.77 8.20
C ASP A 257 -13.15 -30.79 8.77
N ALA A 258 -13.37 -29.67 8.10
CA ALA A 258 -14.37 -28.69 8.51
C ALA A 258 -15.81 -29.23 8.34
N ALA A 259 -16.07 -29.98 7.27
CA ALA A 259 -17.35 -30.64 7.05
C ALA A 259 -17.67 -31.68 8.15
N ALA A 260 -16.66 -32.46 8.58
CA ALA A 260 -16.80 -33.38 9.69
C ALA A 260 -17.12 -32.67 11.01
N ARG A 261 -16.50 -31.53 11.31
CA ARG A 261 -16.82 -30.72 12.49
C ARG A 261 -18.25 -30.17 12.49
N LEU A 262 -18.78 -29.91 11.30
CA LEU A 262 -20.15 -29.39 11.11
C LEU A 262 -21.19 -30.50 10.94
N ASN A 263 -20.78 -31.76 10.92
CA ASN A 263 -21.65 -32.93 10.64
C ASN A 263 -22.40 -32.82 9.30
N ASN A 264 -21.75 -32.29 8.25
CA ASN A 264 -22.35 -32.09 6.93
C ASN A 264 -21.48 -32.58 5.77
N VAL A 265 -20.74 -33.69 5.98
CA VAL A 265 -19.80 -34.25 5.00
C VAL A 265 -20.48 -34.56 3.66
N ASP A 266 -21.69 -35.15 3.66
CA ASP A 266 -22.39 -35.52 2.43
C ASP A 266 -22.75 -34.28 1.58
N ASP A 267 -23.26 -33.24 2.21
CA ASP A 267 -23.58 -31.95 1.53
C ASP A 267 -22.31 -31.33 0.91
N VAL A 268 -21.22 -31.28 1.69
CA VAL A 268 -19.94 -30.72 1.24
C VAL A 268 -19.35 -31.54 0.12
N THR A 269 -19.41 -32.86 0.20
CA THR A 269 -18.98 -33.75 -0.89
C THR A 269 -19.78 -33.48 -2.16
N GLY A 270 -21.10 -33.31 -2.06
CA GLY A 270 -21.95 -32.93 -3.19
C GLY A 270 -21.61 -31.61 -3.80
N ARG A 271 -21.11 -30.62 -3.02
CA ARG A 271 -20.66 -29.31 -3.50
C ARG A 271 -19.28 -29.33 -4.13
N ILE A 272 -18.35 -30.12 -3.59
CA ILE A 272 -16.96 -30.21 -4.08
C ILE A 272 -16.88 -31.04 -5.35
N ARG A 273 -17.65 -32.16 -5.45
CA ARG A 273 -17.62 -33.08 -6.59
C ARG A 273 -17.73 -32.36 -7.95
N PRO A 274 -18.72 -31.51 -8.20
CA PRO A 274 -18.80 -30.78 -9.48
C PRO A 274 -17.60 -29.89 -9.78
N LEU A 275 -16.97 -29.31 -8.74
CA LEU A 275 -15.80 -28.44 -8.93
C LEU A 275 -14.58 -29.24 -9.40
N VAL A 276 -14.38 -30.45 -8.85
CA VAL A 276 -13.18 -31.28 -9.12
C VAL A 276 -13.35 -32.26 -10.26
N GLU A 277 -14.59 -32.58 -10.65
CA GLU A 277 -14.90 -33.42 -11.82
C GLU A 277 -15.07 -32.56 -13.09
N ALA A 278 -15.10 -31.21 -12.97
CA ALA A 278 -15.12 -30.34 -14.13
C ALA A 278 -13.87 -30.57 -14.99
N SER A 279 -14.08 -30.74 -16.29
CA SER A 279 -13.01 -31.02 -17.27
C SER A 279 -12.80 -29.86 -18.24
N ASP A 280 -13.38 -28.69 -17.95
CA ASP A 280 -13.51 -27.59 -18.87
C ASP A 280 -12.17 -26.88 -19.17
N ASN A 281 -11.20 -27.03 -18.26
CA ASN A 281 -9.87 -26.47 -18.45
C ASN A 281 -8.78 -27.35 -17.81
N THR A 282 -7.51 -27.10 -18.17
CA THR A 282 -6.35 -27.87 -17.69
C THR A 282 -6.17 -27.79 -16.16
N ALA A 283 -6.52 -26.66 -15.55
CA ALA A 283 -6.41 -26.50 -14.10
C ALA A 283 -7.44 -27.37 -13.36
N ALA A 284 -8.69 -27.39 -13.83
CA ALA A 284 -9.72 -28.26 -13.27
C ALA A 284 -9.35 -29.75 -13.40
N GLN A 285 -8.82 -30.15 -14.57
CA GLN A 285 -8.31 -31.50 -14.76
C GLN A 285 -7.17 -31.87 -13.77
N PHE A 286 -6.23 -30.94 -13.57
CA PHE A 286 -5.15 -31.12 -12.60
C PHE A 286 -5.68 -31.28 -11.17
N VAL A 287 -6.63 -30.43 -10.76
CA VAL A 287 -7.27 -30.51 -9.45
C VAL A 287 -8.01 -31.83 -9.28
N GLY A 288 -8.82 -32.24 -10.27
CA GLY A 288 -9.55 -33.53 -10.26
C GLY A 288 -8.62 -34.71 -10.11
N GLN A 289 -7.51 -34.74 -10.87
CA GLN A 289 -6.50 -35.83 -10.76
C GLN A 289 -5.87 -35.87 -9.36
N ALA A 290 -5.55 -34.71 -8.77
CA ALA A 290 -4.92 -34.64 -7.47
C ALA A 290 -5.79 -35.22 -6.34
N VAL A 291 -7.13 -35.08 -6.39
CA VAL A 291 -8.05 -35.53 -5.34
C VAL A 291 -8.82 -36.79 -5.69
N GLN A 292 -8.65 -37.37 -6.89
CA GLN A 292 -9.41 -38.54 -7.36
C GLN A 292 -9.36 -39.72 -6.38
N GLY A 293 -8.19 -40.01 -5.80
CA GLY A 293 -8.04 -41.08 -4.83
C GLY A 293 -8.81 -40.87 -3.54
N ARG A 294 -9.00 -39.59 -3.13
CA ARG A 294 -9.74 -39.21 -1.92
C ARG A 294 -11.26 -39.33 -2.12
N ILE A 295 -11.75 -38.90 -3.28
CA ILE A 295 -13.18 -38.96 -3.61
C ILE A 295 -13.66 -40.39 -3.69
N ARG A 296 -12.89 -41.30 -4.29
CA ARG A 296 -13.23 -42.74 -4.40
C ARG A 296 -13.28 -43.47 -3.06
N GLN A 297 -12.70 -42.91 -2.00
CA GLN A 297 -12.76 -43.49 -0.65
C GLN A 297 -14.07 -43.13 0.09
N LEU A 298 -14.82 -42.20 -0.43
CA LEU A 298 -16.10 -41.74 0.14
C LEU A 298 -17.32 -42.42 -0.50
N ASP A 299 -17.13 -43.06 -1.67
CA ASP A 299 -18.13 -43.88 -2.36
C ASP A 299 -18.10 -45.30 -1.80
#